data_c453676235add7c49921457d09aeda2b
#
_entry.id   c453676235add7c49921457d09aeda2b
#
_cell.length_a   1.000
_cell.length_b   1.000
_cell.length_c   1.000
_cell.angle_alpha   90.00
_cell.angle_beta   90.00
_cell.angle_gamma   90.00
#
_symmetry.space_group_name_H-M   'P 1'
#
loop_
_entity.id
_entity.type
_entity.pdbx_description
1 polymer ?
#
loop_
_entity_poly.entity_id
_entity_poly.type
_entity_poly.pdbx_seq_one_letter_code
_entity_poly.pdbx_strand_id
1 'polypeptide(L)'
;MQIAENWSRICGRVEGWQPPRKAGDHGTLRVAVDRVEDVVSPDGSRHRNLLAAAAGRTVDIVVPASAAQGLQPRAGETAIIDVRSGGAPGRVFAHPGRITLTP
;
A
#
# COMPACT_ATOMS: atom_id res chain seq x y z
N MET A 1 12.34 21.82 -8.46
CA MET A 1 12.95 20.53 -8.13
C MET A 1 11.88 19.44 -8.22
N GLN A 2 12.12 18.48 -9.07
CA GLN A 2 11.20 17.34 -9.16
C GLN A 2 11.54 16.34 -8.09
N ILE A 3 10.53 15.97 -7.30
CA ILE A 3 10.66 14.89 -6.34
C ILE A 3 10.36 13.60 -7.11
N ALA A 4 11.32 12.69 -7.16
CA ALA A 4 11.11 11.40 -7.79
C ALA A 4 10.04 10.61 -7.01
N GLU A 5 8.98 10.20 -7.68
CA GLU A 5 7.97 9.37 -7.07
C GLU A 5 8.54 7.96 -6.85
N ASN A 6 8.22 7.38 -5.70
CA ASN A 6 8.72 6.05 -5.35
C ASN A 6 7.56 5.07 -5.18
N TRP A 7 6.78 4.88 -6.21
CA TRP A 7 5.68 3.94 -6.17
C TRP A 7 6.17 2.51 -6.36
N SER A 8 5.64 1.61 -5.56
CA SER A 8 5.88 0.17 -5.66
C SER A 8 4.54 -0.56 -5.56
N ARG A 9 4.42 -1.70 -6.24
CA ARG A 9 3.22 -2.51 -6.14
C ARG A 9 3.47 -3.68 -5.21
N ILE A 10 2.75 -3.71 -4.10
CA ILE A 10 2.81 -4.81 -3.15
C ILE A 10 1.71 -5.82 -3.48
N CYS A 11 2.10 -7.09 -3.57
CA CYS A 11 1.18 -8.21 -3.70
C CYS A 11 1.32 -9.11 -2.48
N GLY A 12 0.22 -9.42 -1.82
CA GLY A 12 0.27 -10.22 -0.61
C GLY A 12 -1.10 -10.57 -0.08
N ARG A 13 -1.16 -10.89 1.21
CA ARG A 13 -2.41 -11.26 1.89
C ARG A 13 -2.68 -10.33 3.04
N VAL A 14 -3.96 -10.00 3.19
CA VAL A 14 -4.42 -9.21 4.34
C VAL A 14 -4.31 -10.04 5.60
N GLU A 15 -3.62 -9.50 6.60
CA GLU A 15 -3.55 -10.11 7.93
C GLU A 15 -4.41 -9.37 8.95
N GLY A 16 -4.65 -8.08 8.75
CA GLY A 16 -5.47 -7.31 9.67
C GLY A 16 -5.86 -5.96 9.09
N TRP A 17 -6.87 -5.39 9.67
CA TRP A 17 -7.38 -4.06 9.30
C TRP A 17 -7.75 -3.30 10.56
N GLN A 18 -7.19 -2.11 10.71
CA GLN A 18 -7.59 -1.17 11.73
C GLN A 18 -8.33 -0.01 11.07
N PRO A 19 -9.66 0.04 11.19
CA PRO A 19 -10.44 1.09 10.56
C PRO A 19 -10.16 2.46 11.19
N PRO A 20 -10.49 3.55 10.47
CA PRO A 20 -10.41 4.88 11.06
C PRO A 20 -11.25 4.98 12.32
N ARG A 21 -10.72 5.66 13.35
CA ARG A 21 -11.45 5.86 14.61
C ARG A 21 -12.58 6.85 14.47
N LYS A 22 -12.43 7.81 13.56
CA LYS A 22 -13.45 8.82 13.29
C LYS A 22 -13.35 9.25 11.83
N ALA A 23 -14.38 9.94 11.33
CA ALA A 23 -14.41 10.46 9.99
C ALA A 23 -13.20 11.38 9.73
N GLY A 24 -12.54 11.19 8.59
CA GLY A 24 -11.37 11.95 8.19
C GLY A 24 -10.04 11.36 8.63
N ASP A 25 -10.04 10.33 9.47
CA ASP A 25 -8.82 9.63 9.84
C ASP A 25 -8.44 8.59 8.79
N HIS A 26 -7.15 8.24 8.75
CA HIS A 26 -6.68 7.12 7.94
C HIS A 26 -6.91 5.78 8.66
N GLY A 27 -6.94 4.70 7.89
CA GLY A 27 -6.92 3.33 8.41
C GLY A 27 -5.53 2.73 8.25
N THR A 28 -5.32 1.57 8.87
CA THR A 28 -4.06 0.82 8.74
C THR A 28 -4.35 -0.60 8.30
N LEU A 29 -3.76 -1.00 7.18
CA LEU A 29 -3.90 -2.33 6.61
C LEU A 29 -2.60 -3.10 6.82
N ARG A 30 -2.70 -4.24 7.49
CA ARG A 30 -1.54 -5.14 7.68
C ARG A 30 -1.54 -6.19 6.59
N VAL A 31 -0.45 -6.27 5.85
CA VAL A 31 -0.29 -7.18 4.70
C VAL A 31 0.98 -7.99 4.85
N ALA A 32 0.83 -9.32 4.72
CA ALA A 32 1.97 -10.21 4.54
C ALA A 32 2.39 -10.15 3.07
N VAL A 33 3.55 -9.59 2.80
CA VAL A 33 4.00 -9.31 1.44
C VAL A 33 4.61 -10.54 0.80
N ASP A 34 4.03 -11.01 -0.31
CA ASP A 34 4.59 -12.11 -1.09
C ASP A 34 5.63 -11.62 -2.09
N ARG A 35 5.34 -10.50 -2.76
CA ARG A 35 6.25 -9.91 -3.74
C ARG A 35 6.03 -8.41 -3.86
N VAL A 36 7.05 -7.74 -4.37
CA VAL A 36 7.01 -6.31 -4.67
C VAL A 36 7.39 -6.13 -6.14
N GLU A 37 6.54 -5.43 -6.89
CA GLU A 37 6.74 -5.17 -8.31
C GLU A 37 7.01 -3.69 -8.55
N ASP A 38 7.74 -3.39 -9.63
CA ASP A 38 7.95 -2.02 -10.07
C ASP A 38 6.66 -1.46 -10.66
N VAL A 39 6.40 -0.18 -10.39
CA VAL A 39 5.29 0.54 -11.02
C VAL A 39 5.86 1.30 -12.23
N VAL A 40 5.23 1.11 -13.39
CA VAL A 40 5.63 1.75 -14.63
C VAL A 40 4.59 2.81 -14.99
N SER A 41 5.05 4.03 -15.25
CA SER A 41 4.19 5.12 -15.70
C SER A 41 3.74 4.92 -17.15
N PRO A 42 2.63 5.56 -17.60
CA PRO A 42 2.14 5.44 -18.98
C PRO A 42 3.16 5.83 -20.05
N ASP A 43 4.13 6.67 -19.72
CA ASP A 43 5.21 7.07 -20.63
C ASP A 43 6.36 6.05 -20.71
N GLY A 44 6.24 4.93 -19.98
CA GLY A 44 7.26 3.88 -19.93
C GLY A 44 8.34 4.08 -18.89
N SER A 45 8.36 5.21 -18.19
CA SER A 45 9.33 5.42 -17.11
C SER A 45 8.98 4.56 -15.88
N ARG A 46 10.02 4.06 -15.22
CA ARG A 46 9.85 3.25 -14.00
C ARG A 46 9.99 4.13 -12.76
N HIS A 47 9.10 3.91 -11.81
CA HIS A 47 9.24 4.51 -10.49
C HIS A 47 10.30 3.77 -9.70
N ARG A 48 10.99 4.53 -8.83
CA ARG A 48 11.98 3.94 -7.94
C ARG A 48 11.30 3.01 -6.95
N ASN A 49 11.74 1.74 -6.92
CA ASN A 49 11.20 0.75 -5.99
C ASN A 49 12.02 0.75 -4.70
N LEU A 50 11.52 1.44 -3.68
CA LEU A 50 12.18 1.53 -2.38
C LEU A 50 11.75 0.41 -1.43
N LEU A 51 10.82 -0.45 -1.86
CA LEU A 51 10.22 -1.45 -0.99
C LEU A 51 10.54 -2.89 -1.40
N ALA A 52 11.51 -3.08 -2.29
CA ALA A 52 11.87 -4.41 -2.77
C ALA A 52 12.23 -5.36 -1.61
N ALA A 53 12.84 -4.84 -0.55
CA ALA A 53 13.23 -5.65 0.62
C ALA A 53 12.04 -6.06 1.50
N ALA A 54 10.83 -5.54 1.25
CA ALA A 54 9.65 -5.89 2.02
C ALA A 54 9.09 -7.27 1.66
N ALA A 55 9.48 -7.86 0.53
CA ALA A 55 9.03 -9.21 0.14
C ALA A 55 9.38 -10.23 1.23
N GLY A 56 8.42 -11.03 1.62
CA GLY A 56 8.55 -11.99 2.71
C GLY A 56 8.33 -11.42 4.10
N ARG A 57 7.98 -10.15 4.21
CA ARG A 57 7.73 -9.48 5.50
C ARG A 57 6.30 -9.00 5.59
N THR A 58 5.85 -8.75 6.83
CA THR A 58 4.57 -8.10 7.10
C THR A 58 4.79 -6.59 7.23
N VAL A 59 3.97 -5.82 6.54
CA VAL A 59 4.02 -4.36 6.58
C VAL A 59 2.67 -3.78 6.98
N ASP A 60 2.71 -2.64 7.67
CA ASP A 60 1.53 -1.84 7.99
C ASP A 60 1.44 -0.71 6.96
N ILE A 61 0.33 -0.67 6.23
CA ILE A 61 0.10 0.29 5.15
C ILE A 61 -0.93 1.30 5.62
N VAL A 62 -0.57 2.58 5.57
CA VAL A 62 -1.48 3.68 5.88
C VAL A 62 -2.41 3.87 4.69
N VAL A 63 -3.72 3.75 4.93
CA VAL A 63 -4.76 3.94 3.91
C VAL A 63 -5.40 5.30 4.14
N PRO A 64 -5.35 6.22 3.15
CA PRO A 64 -5.94 7.55 3.31
C PRO A 64 -7.43 7.49 3.61
N ALA A 65 -7.93 8.50 4.32
CA ALA A 65 -9.34 8.58 4.70
C ALA A 65 -10.29 8.45 3.51
N SER A 66 -9.92 9.02 2.35
CA SER A 66 -10.74 8.97 1.14
C SER A 66 -10.97 7.53 0.65
N ALA A 67 -10.02 6.63 0.86
CA ALA A 67 -10.14 5.22 0.48
C ALA A 67 -10.64 4.36 1.65
N ALA A 68 -10.29 4.72 2.87
CA ALA A 68 -10.59 3.91 4.05
C ALA A 68 -12.08 3.79 4.35
N GLN A 69 -12.87 4.80 4.01
CA GLN A 69 -14.30 4.84 4.31
C GLN A 69 -15.10 3.71 3.66
N GLY A 70 -14.73 3.32 2.45
CA GLY A 70 -15.43 2.26 1.73
C GLY A 70 -14.76 0.90 1.80
N LEU A 71 -13.65 0.80 2.51
CA LEU A 71 -12.85 -0.40 2.53
C LEU A 71 -13.24 -1.31 3.70
N GLN A 72 -13.47 -2.58 3.39
CA GLN A 72 -13.78 -3.61 4.40
C GLN A 72 -12.86 -4.82 4.20
N PRO A 73 -11.56 -4.67 4.47
CA PRO A 73 -10.63 -5.77 4.29
C PRO A 73 -10.91 -6.92 5.25
N ARG A 74 -10.72 -8.13 4.76
CA ARG A 74 -10.84 -9.35 5.58
C ARG A 74 -9.54 -10.11 5.55
N ALA A 75 -9.17 -10.69 6.68
CA ALA A 75 -7.99 -11.53 6.76
C ALA A 75 -8.06 -12.67 5.76
N GLY A 76 -6.96 -12.92 5.06
CA GLY A 76 -6.86 -13.95 4.04
C GLY A 76 -7.15 -13.48 2.62
N GLU A 77 -7.71 -12.29 2.43
CA GLU A 77 -7.90 -11.72 1.09
C GLU A 77 -6.55 -11.42 0.43
N THR A 78 -6.49 -11.59 -0.88
CA THR A 78 -5.33 -11.17 -1.66
C THR A 78 -5.38 -9.66 -1.86
N ALA A 79 -4.25 -9.00 -1.58
CA ALA A 79 -4.11 -7.56 -1.72
C ALA A 79 -3.12 -7.23 -2.83
N ILE A 80 -3.50 -6.31 -3.72
CA ILE A 80 -2.61 -5.70 -4.70
C ILE A 80 -2.74 -4.20 -4.52
N ILE A 81 -1.67 -3.56 -4.05
CA ILE A 81 -1.73 -2.17 -3.62
C ILE A 81 -0.50 -1.44 -4.13
N ASP A 82 -0.72 -0.30 -4.80
CA ASP A 82 0.36 0.60 -5.13
C ASP A 82 0.64 1.47 -3.91
N VAL A 83 1.88 1.45 -3.45
CA VAL A 83 2.30 2.11 -2.21
C VAL A 83 3.56 2.93 -2.43
N ARG A 84 3.78 3.87 -1.54
CA ARG A 84 5.04 4.62 -1.49
C ARG A 84 5.60 4.60 -0.08
N SER A 85 6.93 4.70 0.02
CA SER A 85 7.60 4.91 1.29
C SER A 85 7.48 6.37 1.68
N GLY A 86 7.03 6.63 2.91
CA GLY A 86 6.95 7.98 3.45
C GLY A 86 8.28 8.47 4.00
N GLY A 87 8.30 9.74 4.45
CA GLY A 87 9.51 10.37 4.96
C GLY A 87 10.07 9.75 6.25
N ALA A 88 9.24 9.10 7.05
CA ALA A 88 9.70 8.42 8.26
C ALA A 88 10.00 6.94 7.95
N PRO A 89 11.06 6.36 8.51
CA PRO A 89 11.37 4.94 8.31
C PRO A 89 10.18 4.05 8.72
N GLY A 90 9.90 3.06 7.89
CA GLY A 90 8.84 2.10 8.15
C GLY A 90 7.43 2.56 7.83
N ARG A 91 7.24 3.79 7.36
CA ARG A 91 5.93 4.27 6.95
C ARG A 91 5.69 4.01 5.47
N VAL A 92 4.59 3.33 5.19
CA VAL A 92 4.16 2.97 3.83
C VAL A 92 2.74 3.48 3.64
N PHE A 93 2.52 4.23 2.55
CA PHE A 93 1.24 4.87 2.26
C PHE A 93 0.64 4.28 0.98
N ALA A 94 -0.63 3.88 1.04
CA ALA A 94 -1.35 3.39 -0.13
C ALA A 94 -1.79 4.52 -1.05
N HIS A 95 -1.75 4.27 -2.36
CA HIS A 95 -2.41 5.14 -3.33
C HIS A 95 -3.91 4.90 -3.25
N PRO A 96 -4.74 5.94 -2.98
CA PRO A 96 -6.17 5.74 -2.71
C PRO A 96 -6.95 5.11 -3.88
N GLY A 97 -6.49 5.31 -5.10
CA GLY A 97 -7.14 4.74 -6.29
C GLY A 97 -6.55 3.41 -6.75
N ARG A 98 -5.62 2.82 -6.01
CA ARG A 98 -4.87 1.63 -6.43
C ARG A 98 -4.82 0.57 -5.34
N ILE A 99 -5.97 0.28 -4.75
CA ILE A 99 -6.12 -0.77 -3.75
C ILE A 99 -7.09 -1.80 -4.30
N THR A 100 -6.62 -3.01 -4.52
CA THR A 100 -7.44 -4.12 -4.99
C THR A 100 -7.38 -5.25 -3.97
N LEU A 101 -8.54 -5.66 -3.48
CA LEU A 101 -8.67 -6.78 -2.54
C LEU A 101 -9.56 -7.83 -3.19
N THR A 102 -9.10 -9.08 -3.17
CA THR A 102 -9.85 -10.21 -3.74
C THR A 102 -9.93 -11.36 -2.73
N PRO A 103 -11.09 -12.02 -2.64
CA PRO A 103 -11.26 -13.17 -1.76
C PRO A 103 -10.27 -14.29 -2.05
#